data_bf8f95141ec0fd209db01d223c32f4df
#
_entry.id   bf8f95141ec0fd209db01d223c32f4df
#
_cell.length_a   1.000
_cell.length_b   1.000
_cell.length_c   1.000
_cell.angle_alpha   90.00
_cell.angle_beta   90.00
_cell.angle_gamma   90.00
#
_symmetry.space_group_name_H-M   'P 1'
#
loop_
_entity.id
_entity.type
_entity.pdbx_description
1 polymer ?
#
loop_
_entity_poly.entity_id
_entity_poly.type
_entity_poly.pdbx_seq_one_letter_code
_entity_poly.pdbx_strand_id
1 'polypeptide(L)'
;MDVGTTARTVLLGGLGVALLATLVALVVWWPPGDAAQRSAEAGGEAAQFAAPGVDFPSGEVVEVAPRCGGQGLPDGSGCSTLSVEVAGEEYPVKVQVPPEVLDSGIDVGDRVELLRTPAAEGTDGAASYSYFATERDGTLIWLALLFVVVVLVIARVRGLLALIGLAFGAVVVWWWVLPALLDGAPGVGVALAGSSAIMFVVLYTTHGFSLRTSTALAGTLLGIVVTAGIGVIAISDAHLTGVSDESAAILATFGELDFTDLLGCALVIAGLGVLNDVTITQASAVWELRAVNPQASRTKVFTSAMRIGRDHIASTIYTIVFAYVGTALILLMLLRVYDRPLIELLSTEQLAEEVVRTLVTSIGLVLAVPITTALAAAVASGTPGGAGDDDAAGPEDDEPQIEGSLHAS
;
A
#
# COMPACT_ATOMS: atom_id res chain seq x y z
N MET A 1 1.67 15.48 -41.38
CA MET A 1 1.66 15.57 -39.89
C MET A 1 2.87 14.83 -39.37
N ASP A 2 3.66 15.48 -38.53
CA ASP A 2 4.83 14.84 -37.92
C ASP A 2 4.34 13.73 -36.97
N VAL A 3 4.81 12.51 -37.12
CA VAL A 3 4.36 11.33 -36.34
C VAL A 3 4.55 11.56 -34.83
N GLY A 4 5.52 12.41 -34.44
CA GLY A 4 5.73 12.83 -33.06
C GLY A 4 4.61 13.70 -32.49
N THR A 5 4.10 14.62 -33.28
CA THR A 5 3.01 15.52 -32.91
C THR A 5 1.70 14.74 -32.73
N THR A 6 1.41 13.80 -33.63
CA THR A 6 0.24 12.93 -33.53
C THR A 6 0.30 12.05 -32.28
N ALA A 7 1.45 11.42 -31.97
CA ALA A 7 1.62 10.61 -30.78
C ALA A 7 1.42 11.40 -29.49
N ARG A 8 1.93 12.64 -29.43
CA ARG A 8 1.72 13.56 -28.27
C ARG A 8 0.25 13.94 -28.10
N THR A 9 -0.43 14.26 -29.20
CA THR A 9 -1.87 14.60 -29.13
C THR A 9 -2.70 13.42 -28.68
N VAL A 10 -2.41 12.21 -29.18
CA VAL A 10 -3.10 10.98 -28.75
C VAL A 10 -2.81 10.67 -27.27
N LEU A 11 -1.58 10.81 -26.81
CA LEU A 11 -1.22 10.62 -25.41
C LEU A 11 -1.98 11.58 -24.50
N LEU A 12 -1.89 12.88 -24.76
CA LEU A 12 -2.54 13.90 -23.92
C LEU A 12 -4.07 13.81 -23.99
N GLY A 13 -4.63 13.52 -25.17
CA GLY A 13 -6.06 13.29 -25.34
C GLY A 13 -6.53 12.04 -24.56
N GLY A 14 -5.79 10.96 -24.64
CA GLY A 14 -6.07 9.73 -23.88
C GLY A 14 -6.00 9.95 -22.36
N LEU A 15 -4.99 10.68 -21.87
CA LEU A 15 -4.90 11.07 -20.46
C LEU A 15 -6.03 12.00 -20.03
N GLY A 16 -6.46 12.92 -20.91
CA GLY A 16 -7.62 13.77 -20.64
C GLY A 16 -8.91 12.96 -20.50
N VAL A 17 -9.12 11.95 -21.35
CA VAL A 17 -10.26 11.03 -21.24
C VAL A 17 -10.14 10.19 -19.96
N ALA A 18 -8.96 9.67 -19.64
CA ALA A 18 -8.73 8.91 -18.41
C ALA A 18 -9.00 9.76 -17.15
N LEU A 19 -8.54 11.01 -17.13
CA LEU A 19 -8.83 11.95 -16.04
C LEU A 19 -10.33 12.21 -15.90
N LEU A 20 -11.02 12.47 -17.01
CA LEU A 20 -12.46 12.70 -16.99
C LEU A 20 -13.21 11.45 -16.49
N ALA A 21 -12.84 10.26 -16.98
CA ALA A 21 -13.42 9.00 -16.51
C ALA A 21 -13.18 8.79 -15.01
N THR A 22 -11.97 9.09 -14.52
CA THR A 22 -11.63 9.04 -13.09
C THR A 22 -12.53 9.98 -12.28
N LEU A 23 -12.65 11.25 -12.70
CA LEU A 23 -13.49 12.22 -12.00
C LEU A 23 -14.97 11.83 -11.99
N VAL A 24 -15.49 11.31 -13.10
CA VAL A 24 -16.85 10.79 -13.18
C VAL A 24 -17.04 9.61 -12.23
N ALA A 25 -16.11 8.66 -12.20
CA ALA A 25 -16.17 7.49 -11.33
C ALA A 25 -16.11 7.89 -9.85
N LEU A 26 -15.23 8.85 -9.49
CA LEU A 26 -15.16 9.40 -8.12
C LEU A 26 -16.50 10.01 -7.67
N VAL A 27 -17.21 10.66 -8.57
CA VAL A 27 -18.52 11.27 -8.27
C VAL A 27 -19.63 10.22 -8.23
N VAL A 28 -19.65 9.29 -9.18
CA VAL A 28 -20.68 8.22 -9.28
C VAL A 28 -20.64 7.29 -8.07
N TRP A 29 -19.44 6.94 -7.61
CA TRP A 29 -19.23 6.08 -6.45
C TRP A 29 -18.86 6.88 -5.20
N TRP A 30 -19.33 8.13 -5.09
CA TRP A 30 -19.12 8.91 -3.89
C TRP A 30 -19.91 8.32 -2.72
N PRO A 31 -19.26 7.82 -1.69
CA PRO A 31 -19.96 7.14 -0.60
C PRO A 31 -20.85 8.13 0.16
N PRO A 32 -22.06 7.76 0.53
CA PRO A 32 -22.86 8.55 1.47
C PRO A 32 -22.16 8.60 2.82
N GLY A 33 -22.34 9.71 3.56
CA GLY A 33 -21.63 9.97 4.80
C GLY A 33 -21.91 9.00 5.96
N ASP A 34 -22.93 8.17 5.82
CA ASP A 34 -23.39 7.16 6.79
C ASP A 34 -23.09 5.71 6.37
N ALA A 35 -22.33 5.49 5.29
CA ALA A 35 -22.05 4.15 4.76
C ALA A 35 -21.44 3.22 5.84
N ALA A 36 -20.46 3.70 6.60
CA ALA A 36 -19.84 2.93 7.67
C ALA A 36 -20.81 2.61 8.83
N GLN A 37 -21.68 3.54 9.17
CA GLN A 37 -22.69 3.33 10.22
C GLN A 37 -23.74 2.32 9.78
N ARG A 38 -24.23 2.42 8.53
CA ARG A 38 -25.19 1.44 7.99
C ARG A 38 -24.61 0.03 7.93
N SER A 39 -23.34 -0.11 7.57
CA SER A 39 -22.66 -1.40 7.57
C SER A 39 -22.54 -1.97 9.00
N ALA A 40 -22.20 -1.14 9.98
CA ALA A 40 -22.13 -1.55 11.38
C ALA A 40 -23.52 -1.94 11.94
N GLU A 41 -24.59 -1.21 11.58
CA GLU A 41 -25.96 -1.53 11.97
C GLU A 41 -26.46 -2.84 11.31
N ALA A 42 -26.09 -3.10 10.06
CA ALA A 42 -26.42 -4.33 9.35
C ALA A 42 -25.71 -5.57 9.93
N GLY A 43 -24.53 -5.40 10.54
CA GLY A 43 -23.76 -6.47 11.16
C GLY A 43 -24.38 -7.07 12.43
N GLY A 44 -25.36 -6.42 13.02
CA GLY A 44 -26.13 -6.91 14.16
C GLY A 44 -25.27 -7.37 15.34
N GLU A 45 -25.73 -8.41 16.05
CA GLU A 45 -25.06 -8.98 17.23
C GLU A 45 -23.66 -9.58 16.96
N ALA A 46 -23.28 -9.81 15.72
CA ALA A 46 -21.94 -10.29 15.35
C ALA A 46 -20.85 -9.22 15.52
N ALA A 47 -21.21 -7.95 15.58
CA ALA A 47 -20.29 -6.86 15.82
C ALA A 47 -20.04 -6.67 17.33
N GLN A 48 -19.35 -7.59 17.98
CA GLN A 48 -18.95 -7.46 19.39
C GLN A 48 -18.28 -6.12 19.69
N PHE A 49 -17.56 -5.58 18.70
CA PHE A 49 -16.85 -4.29 18.80
C PHE A 49 -17.71 -3.06 18.49
N ALA A 50 -18.90 -3.25 17.91
CA ALA A 50 -19.85 -2.18 17.58
C ALA A 50 -21.12 -2.23 18.44
N ALA A 51 -21.20 -3.15 19.40
CA ALA A 51 -22.36 -3.26 20.30
C ALA A 51 -22.54 -1.97 21.13
N PRO A 52 -23.77 -1.50 21.35
CA PRO A 52 -24.01 -0.31 22.15
C PRO A 52 -23.39 -0.41 23.53
N GLY A 53 -22.58 0.60 23.91
CA GLY A 53 -21.93 0.67 25.21
C GLY A 53 -20.60 -0.08 25.34
N VAL A 54 -20.13 -0.73 24.29
CA VAL A 54 -18.75 -1.24 24.21
C VAL A 54 -17.81 -0.05 23.98
N ASP A 55 -16.79 0.06 24.79
CA ASP A 55 -15.73 1.06 24.68
C ASP A 55 -14.35 0.45 24.90
N PHE A 56 -13.31 1.20 24.52
CA PHE A 56 -11.93 0.76 24.56
C PHE A 56 -11.10 1.68 25.49
N PRO A 57 -11.28 1.57 26.81
CA PRO A 57 -10.52 2.39 27.73
C PRO A 57 -9.05 1.97 27.76
N SER A 58 -8.17 2.98 27.77
CA SER A 58 -6.74 2.79 28.04
C SER A 58 -6.50 2.71 29.53
N GLY A 59 -5.55 1.87 29.95
CA GLY A 59 -5.14 1.77 31.34
C GLY A 59 -3.65 1.50 31.48
N GLU A 60 -3.11 1.81 32.65
CA GLU A 60 -1.71 1.58 33.00
C GLU A 60 -1.58 0.24 33.75
N VAL A 61 -0.61 -0.57 33.35
CA VAL A 61 -0.30 -1.85 34.00
C VAL A 61 0.35 -1.58 35.36
N VAL A 62 -0.28 -1.99 36.44
CA VAL A 62 0.24 -1.84 37.80
C VAL A 62 0.81 -3.14 38.38
N GLU A 63 0.43 -4.29 37.84
CA GLU A 63 0.95 -5.59 38.23
C GLU A 63 0.93 -6.56 37.06
N VAL A 64 2.00 -7.35 36.93
CA VAL A 64 2.14 -8.40 35.92
C VAL A 64 2.25 -9.75 36.63
N ALA A 65 1.24 -10.62 36.47
CA ALA A 65 1.28 -11.95 37.08
C ALA A 65 2.08 -12.93 36.18
N PRO A 66 2.78 -13.90 36.80
CA PRO A 66 3.59 -14.86 36.05
C PRO A 66 2.73 -15.75 35.13
N ARG A 67 3.40 -16.36 34.12
CA ARG A 67 2.75 -17.25 33.16
C ARG A 67 2.05 -18.44 33.80
N CYS A 68 0.96 -18.87 33.18
CA CYS A 68 0.35 -20.16 33.47
C CYS A 68 1.24 -21.29 32.94
N GLY A 69 1.55 -22.29 33.75
CA GLY A 69 2.30 -23.50 33.35
C GLY A 69 3.52 -23.82 34.17
N GLY A 70 3.86 -23.02 35.22
CA GLY A 70 4.81 -23.45 36.26
C GLY A 70 4.18 -24.45 37.22
N GLN A 71 4.92 -25.50 37.63
CA GLN A 71 4.49 -26.40 38.67
C GLN A 71 4.23 -25.63 39.97
N GLY A 72 2.96 -25.39 40.31
CA GLY A 72 2.65 -24.78 41.61
C GLY A 72 1.31 -24.10 41.78
N LEU A 73 0.48 -23.91 40.76
CA LEU A 73 -0.86 -23.34 40.91
C LEU A 73 -1.94 -24.39 40.65
N PRO A 74 -2.70 -24.83 41.69
CA PRO A 74 -3.64 -25.94 41.57
C PRO A 74 -4.88 -25.66 40.71
N ASP A 75 -5.17 -24.43 40.35
CA ASP A 75 -6.42 -24.04 39.74
C ASP A 75 -6.31 -22.98 38.60
N GLY A 76 -5.10 -22.61 38.18
CA GLY A 76 -4.92 -21.74 37.00
C GLY A 76 -5.48 -20.33 37.13
N SER A 77 -6.15 -20.00 38.23
CA SER A 77 -6.73 -18.71 38.48
C SER A 77 -5.67 -17.72 39.00
N GLY A 78 -5.31 -16.75 38.19
CA GLY A 78 -4.41 -15.67 38.56
C GLY A 78 -3.04 -15.65 37.87
N CYS A 79 -2.76 -16.60 37.01
CA CYS A 79 -1.58 -16.57 36.13
C CYS A 79 -1.92 -15.97 34.77
N SER A 80 -0.93 -15.47 34.06
CA SER A 80 -1.09 -14.77 32.77
C SER A 80 -2.16 -13.66 32.82
N THR A 81 -2.14 -12.89 33.92
CA THR A 81 -3.06 -11.76 34.13
C THR A 81 -2.28 -10.47 34.29
N LEU A 82 -2.87 -9.38 33.82
CA LEU A 82 -2.44 -8.01 34.10
C LEU A 82 -3.45 -7.38 35.04
N SER A 83 -2.95 -6.67 36.06
CA SER A 83 -3.77 -5.73 36.84
C SER A 83 -3.57 -4.35 36.21
N VAL A 84 -4.66 -3.73 35.75
CA VAL A 84 -4.64 -2.50 34.96
C VAL A 84 -5.44 -1.44 35.68
N GLU A 85 -4.85 -0.27 35.91
CA GLU A 85 -5.54 0.89 36.46
C GLU A 85 -6.24 1.63 35.31
N VAL A 86 -7.57 1.65 35.36
CA VAL A 86 -8.44 2.26 34.34
C VAL A 86 -9.12 3.50 34.92
N ALA A 87 -9.12 4.59 34.20
CA ALA A 87 -9.75 5.83 34.62
C ALA A 87 -11.26 5.62 34.84
N GLY A 88 -11.72 5.91 36.05
CA GLY A 88 -13.13 5.77 36.46
C GLY A 88 -13.45 4.49 37.23
N GLU A 89 -12.52 3.56 37.35
CA GLU A 89 -12.63 2.38 38.21
C GLU A 89 -11.93 2.63 39.55
N GLU A 90 -12.54 2.16 40.65
CA GLU A 90 -12.00 2.36 42.03
C GLU A 90 -10.82 1.44 42.33
N TYR A 91 -10.73 0.29 41.64
CA TYR A 91 -9.69 -0.73 41.83
C TYR A 91 -9.12 -1.16 40.50
N PRO A 92 -7.84 -1.61 40.48
CA PRO A 92 -7.25 -2.16 39.27
C PRO A 92 -8.05 -3.35 38.73
N VAL A 93 -8.32 -3.34 37.43
CA VAL A 93 -9.06 -4.38 36.73
C VAL A 93 -8.10 -5.51 36.37
N LYS A 94 -8.46 -6.76 36.70
CA LYS A 94 -7.67 -7.93 36.31
C LYS A 94 -8.15 -8.49 35.00
N VAL A 95 -7.25 -8.55 34.01
CA VAL A 95 -7.54 -9.10 32.69
C VAL A 95 -6.59 -10.24 32.37
N GLN A 96 -7.13 -11.31 31.80
CA GLN A 96 -6.34 -12.43 31.35
C GLN A 96 -5.72 -12.09 29.97
N VAL A 97 -4.45 -12.42 29.79
CA VAL A 97 -3.72 -12.15 28.55
C VAL A 97 -3.10 -13.42 27.98
N PRO A 98 -2.95 -13.51 26.64
CA PRO A 98 -2.18 -14.57 26.02
C PRO A 98 -0.75 -14.60 26.56
N PRO A 99 -0.13 -15.78 26.73
CA PRO A 99 1.25 -15.89 27.20
C PRO A 99 2.25 -15.08 26.37
N GLU A 100 1.99 -14.92 25.07
CA GLU A 100 2.80 -14.17 24.12
C GLU A 100 2.87 -12.68 24.46
N VAL A 101 1.83 -12.13 25.09
CA VAL A 101 1.81 -10.75 25.58
C VAL A 101 2.82 -10.54 26.70
N LEU A 102 2.90 -11.51 27.64
CA LEU A 102 3.93 -11.48 28.70
C LEU A 102 5.34 -11.66 28.13
N ASP A 103 5.47 -12.46 27.06
CA ASP A 103 6.75 -12.69 26.38
C ASP A 103 7.24 -11.51 25.58
N SER A 104 6.34 -10.63 25.19
CA SER A 104 6.71 -9.39 24.50
C SER A 104 7.47 -8.39 25.40
N GLY A 105 7.56 -8.68 26.72
CA GLY A 105 8.27 -7.86 27.68
C GLY A 105 7.42 -6.71 28.24
N ILE A 106 6.10 -6.93 28.35
CA ILE A 106 5.21 -5.95 29.00
C ILE A 106 5.57 -5.85 30.48
N ASP A 107 5.74 -4.63 30.97
CA ASP A 107 6.14 -4.32 32.33
C ASP A 107 5.15 -3.36 33.03
N VAL A 108 5.33 -3.19 34.34
CA VAL A 108 4.58 -2.21 35.14
C VAL A 108 4.90 -0.80 34.62
N GLY A 109 3.86 -0.01 34.36
CA GLY A 109 3.94 1.32 33.75
C GLY A 109 3.63 1.33 32.26
N ASP A 110 3.57 0.16 31.60
CA ASP A 110 3.12 0.09 30.22
C ASP A 110 1.61 0.34 30.10
N ARG A 111 1.19 0.82 28.95
CA ARG A 111 -0.22 1.11 28.68
C ARG A 111 -0.83 0.04 27.80
N VAL A 112 -2.04 -0.36 28.16
CA VAL A 112 -2.85 -1.33 27.44
C VAL A 112 -4.24 -0.78 27.17
N GLU A 113 -4.80 -1.19 26.06
CA GLU A 113 -6.18 -0.94 25.67
C GLU A 113 -7.01 -2.17 26.04
N LEU A 114 -8.12 -1.94 26.72
CA LEU A 114 -9.03 -2.98 27.15
C LEU A 114 -10.35 -2.88 26.39
N LEU A 115 -10.96 -4.00 26.10
CA LEU A 115 -12.33 -4.06 25.63
C LEU A 115 -13.25 -4.09 26.84
N ARG A 116 -14.02 -3.02 27.05
CA ARG A 116 -15.05 -2.93 28.09
C ARG A 116 -16.41 -3.27 27.52
N THR A 117 -17.00 -4.35 27.99
CA THR A 117 -18.36 -4.75 27.65
C THR A 117 -19.30 -4.40 28.81
N PRO A 118 -20.34 -3.59 28.60
CA PRO A 118 -21.29 -3.24 29.65
C PRO A 118 -22.03 -4.47 30.16
N ALA A 119 -22.49 -4.43 31.40
CA ALA A 119 -23.39 -5.47 31.92
C ALA A 119 -24.65 -5.54 31.06
N ALA A 120 -25.21 -6.73 30.89
CA ALA A 120 -26.45 -6.91 30.14
C ALA A 120 -27.59 -6.11 30.83
N GLU A 121 -28.43 -5.44 30.02
CA GLU A 121 -29.54 -4.66 30.53
C GLU A 121 -30.43 -5.52 31.47
N GLY A 122 -30.65 -5.03 32.69
CA GLY A 122 -31.46 -5.70 33.72
C GLY A 122 -30.71 -6.69 34.64
N THR A 123 -29.38 -6.75 34.57
CA THR A 123 -28.53 -7.47 35.52
C THR A 123 -27.74 -6.50 36.41
N ASP A 124 -27.67 -6.79 37.72
CA ASP A 124 -26.80 -6.05 38.65
C ASP A 124 -25.29 -6.40 38.45
N GLY A 125 -24.91 -6.78 37.25
CA GLY A 125 -23.54 -7.17 36.93
C GLY A 125 -22.62 -5.94 36.72
N ALA A 126 -21.35 -6.10 37.08
CA ALA A 126 -20.30 -5.12 36.71
C ALA A 126 -19.94 -5.28 35.22
N ALA A 127 -19.43 -4.22 34.60
CA ALA A 127 -18.84 -4.30 33.27
C ALA A 127 -17.70 -5.34 33.23
N SER A 128 -17.59 -6.09 32.16
CA SER A 128 -16.48 -7.03 31.97
C SER A 128 -15.38 -6.38 31.14
N TYR A 129 -14.14 -6.68 31.51
CA TYR A 129 -12.96 -6.19 30.83
C TYR A 129 -12.17 -7.37 30.24
N SER A 130 -11.73 -7.24 29.01
CA SER A 130 -10.79 -8.15 28.38
C SER A 130 -9.63 -7.38 27.75
N TYR A 131 -8.47 -8.02 27.67
CA TYR A 131 -7.32 -7.44 27.00
C TYR A 131 -7.62 -7.32 25.51
N PHE A 132 -7.39 -6.13 24.94
CA PHE A 132 -7.54 -5.86 23.53
C PHE A 132 -6.18 -5.70 22.84
N ALA A 133 -5.37 -4.75 23.27
CA ALA A 133 -4.07 -4.46 22.69
C ALA A 133 -3.10 -3.81 23.67
N THR A 134 -1.81 -3.88 23.38
CA THR A 134 -0.80 -3.02 24.04
C THR A 134 -0.67 -1.73 23.24
N GLU A 135 -0.68 -0.58 23.91
CA GLU A 135 -0.42 0.71 23.26
C GLU A 135 1.03 0.79 22.76
N ARG A 136 1.19 1.05 21.48
CA ARG A 136 2.51 1.16 20.82
C ARG A 136 2.74 2.52 20.19
N ASP A 137 1.90 3.49 20.50
CA ASP A 137 1.84 4.80 19.87
C ASP A 137 3.19 5.52 19.90
N GLY A 138 3.89 5.52 21.04
CA GLY A 138 5.19 6.15 21.17
C GLY A 138 6.23 5.61 20.19
N THR A 139 6.31 4.28 20.07
CA THR A 139 7.25 3.61 19.15
C THR A 139 6.88 3.85 17.69
N LEU A 140 5.59 3.77 17.36
CA LEU A 140 5.09 3.98 16.00
C LEU A 140 5.31 5.43 15.55
N ILE A 141 5.00 6.40 16.41
CA ILE A 141 5.22 7.83 16.14
C ILE A 141 6.72 8.10 15.94
N TRP A 142 7.57 7.57 16.81
CA TRP A 142 9.02 7.74 16.68
C TRP A 142 9.55 7.17 15.35
N LEU A 143 9.13 5.96 14.98
CA LEU A 143 9.51 5.34 13.69
C LEU A 143 9.00 6.16 12.50
N ALA A 144 7.77 6.64 12.57
CA ALA A 144 7.20 7.50 11.52
C ALA A 144 7.99 8.82 11.39
N LEU A 145 8.33 9.46 12.51
CA LEU A 145 9.15 10.66 12.52
C LEU A 145 10.57 10.39 11.96
N LEU A 146 11.18 9.28 12.35
CA LEU A 146 12.49 8.88 11.83
C LEU A 146 12.42 8.67 10.31
N PHE A 147 11.40 7.97 9.82
CA PHE A 147 11.18 7.78 8.39
C PHE A 147 11.05 9.12 7.65
N VAL A 148 10.21 10.03 8.15
CA VAL A 148 10.03 11.37 7.56
C VAL A 148 11.34 12.13 7.54
N VAL A 149 12.10 12.17 8.65
CA VAL A 149 13.38 12.87 8.73
C VAL A 149 14.39 12.29 7.73
N VAL A 150 14.52 10.97 7.66
CA VAL A 150 15.46 10.32 6.72
C VAL A 150 15.10 10.64 5.28
N VAL A 151 13.81 10.57 4.92
CA VAL A 151 13.34 10.93 3.57
C VAL A 151 13.64 12.38 3.24
N LEU A 152 13.37 13.31 4.17
CA LEU A 152 13.61 14.75 3.94
C LEU A 152 15.10 15.07 3.83
N VAL A 153 15.95 14.45 4.65
CA VAL A 153 17.39 14.68 4.62
C VAL A 153 18.02 14.17 3.31
N ILE A 154 17.61 12.98 2.85
CA ILE A 154 18.21 12.34 1.67
C ILE A 154 17.55 12.85 0.38
N ALA A 155 16.23 12.81 0.28
CA ALA A 155 15.52 13.14 -0.95
C ALA A 155 15.05 14.60 -1.02
N ARG A 156 15.26 15.39 0.05
CA ARG A 156 14.98 16.84 0.11
C ARG A 156 13.54 17.16 -0.36
N VAL A 157 13.39 18.14 -1.26
CA VAL A 157 12.07 18.58 -1.78
C VAL A 157 11.32 17.43 -2.48
N ARG A 158 12.02 16.58 -3.23
CA ARG A 158 11.38 15.41 -3.87
C ARG A 158 10.83 14.43 -2.85
N GLY A 159 11.54 14.26 -1.73
CA GLY A 159 11.07 13.45 -0.60
C GLY A 159 9.82 14.05 0.05
N LEU A 160 9.78 15.37 0.26
CA LEU A 160 8.59 16.05 0.77
C LEU A 160 7.37 15.84 -0.14
N LEU A 161 7.55 16.01 -1.45
CA LEU A 161 6.47 15.81 -2.42
C LEU A 161 6.01 14.35 -2.48
N ALA A 162 6.93 13.40 -2.32
CA ALA A 162 6.57 11.98 -2.22
C ALA A 162 5.77 11.68 -0.95
N LEU A 163 6.13 12.25 0.21
CA LEU A 163 5.37 12.13 1.45
C LEU A 163 3.97 12.75 1.34
N ILE A 164 3.85 13.91 0.70
CA ILE A 164 2.55 14.53 0.41
C ILE A 164 1.71 13.62 -0.49
N GLY A 165 2.32 13.05 -1.54
CA GLY A 165 1.66 12.09 -2.42
C GLY A 165 1.20 10.83 -1.69
N LEU A 166 2.03 10.29 -0.79
CA LEU A 166 1.68 9.15 0.06
C LEU A 166 0.51 9.47 1.00
N ALA A 167 0.55 10.63 1.66
CA ALA A 167 -0.54 11.11 2.50
C ALA A 167 -1.85 11.29 1.70
N PHE A 168 -1.78 11.85 0.49
CA PHE A 168 -2.93 11.95 -0.40
C PHE A 168 -3.48 10.56 -0.77
N GLY A 169 -2.61 9.60 -1.09
CA GLY A 169 -3.01 8.21 -1.35
C GLY A 169 -3.74 7.59 -0.16
N ALA A 170 -3.22 7.76 1.06
CA ALA A 170 -3.85 7.29 2.29
C ALA A 170 -5.23 7.95 2.50
N VAL A 171 -5.35 9.25 2.25
CA VAL A 171 -6.64 9.97 2.30
C VAL A 171 -7.65 9.39 1.30
N VAL A 172 -7.25 9.17 0.05
CA VAL A 172 -8.15 8.58 -0.97
C VAL A 172 -8.60 7.19 -0.56
N VAL A 173 -7.70 6.35 -0.05
CA VAL A 173 -8.04 5.01 0.42
C VAL A 173 -9.02 5.09 1.59
N TRP A 174 -8.70 5.86 2.63
CA TRP A 174 -9.48 5.90 3.87
C TRP A 174 -10.85 6.57 3.73
N TRP A 175 -10.94 7.70 3.01
CA TRP A 175 -12.17 8.49 2.92
C TRP A 175 -13.00 8.23 1.68
N TRP A 176 -12.46 7.53 0.68
CA TRP A 176 -13.22 7.26 -0.53
C TRP A 176 -13.26 5.77 -0.89
N VAL A 177 -12.11 5.07 -0.98
CA VAL A 177 -12.11 3.66 -1.40
C VAL A 177 -12.86 2.78 -0.40
N LEU A 178 -12.47 2.82 0.88
CA LEU A 178 -13.08 1.96 1.89
C LEU A 178 -14.58 2.24 2.08
N PRO A 179 -15.05 3.51 2.21
CA PRO A 179 -16.47 3.76 2.32
C PRO A 179 -17.27 3.41 1.05
N ALA A 180 -16.70 3.58 -0.15
CA ALA A 180 -17.37 3.19 -1.39
C ALA A 180 -17.57 1.65 -1.49
N LEU A 181 -16.56 0.88 -1.04
CA LEU A 181 -16.66 -0.58 -0.95
C LEU A 181 -17.71 -1.01 0.07
N LEU A 182 -17.74 -0.36 1.24
CA LEU A 182 -18.77 -0.61 2.26
C LEU A 182 -20.20 -0.28 1.77
N ASP A 183 -20.34 0.65 0.84
CA ASP A 183 -21.62 1.00 0.21
C ASP A 183 -22.00 0.06 -0.97
N GLY A 184 -21.20 -0.98 -1.23
CA GLY A 184 -21.45 -1.98 -2.28
C GLY A 184 -21.06 -1.54 -3.69
N ALA A 185 -20.19 -0.51 -3.83
CA ALA A 185 -19.68 -0.14 -5.15
C ALA A 185 -18.74 -1.24 -5.70
N PRO A 186 -18.70 -1.46 -7.04
CA PRO A 186 -17.91 -2.53 -7.65
C PRO A 186 -16.43 -2.36 -7.38
N GLY A 187 -15.79 -3.33 -6.68
CA GLY A 187 -14.45 -3.22 -6.11
C GLY A 187 -13.37 -2.94 -7.15
N VAL A 188 -13.39 -3.61 -8.29
CA VAL A 188 -12.42 -3.35 -9.37
C VAL A 188 -12.60 -1.94 -9.95
N GLY A 189 -13.84 -1.46 -10.09
CA GLY A 189 -14.15 -0.11 -10.56
C GLY A 189 -13.61 0.95 -9.59
N VAL A 190 -13.86 0.77 -8.29
CA VAL A 190 -13.35 1.63 -7.22
C VAL A 190 -11.82 1.62 -7.20
N ALA A 191 -11.20 0.45 -7.32
CA ALA A 191 -9.74 0.32 -7.39
C ALA A 191 -9.15 1.09 -8.58
N LEU A 192 -9.72 0.93 -9.78
CA LEU A 192 -9.26 1.63 -10.99
C LEU A 192 -9.38 3.15 -10.85
N ALA A 193 -10.52 3.64 -10.33
CA ALA A 193 -10.75 5.07 -10.12
C ALA A 193 -9.84 5.65 -9.03
N GLY A 194 -9.76 5.02 -7.87
CA GLY A 194 -8.91 5.44 -6.75
C GLY A 194 -7.44 5.43 -7.11
N SER A 195 -6.97 4.33 -7.72
CA SER A 195 -5.58 4.21 -8.19
C SER A 195 -5.24 5.25 -9.25
N SER A 196 -6.14 5.50 -10.20
CA SER A 196 -5.95 6.55 -11.21
C SER A 196 -5.86 7.93 -10.57
N ALA A 197 -6.76 8.27 -9.65
CA ALA A 197 -6.74 9.55 -8.93
C ALA A 197 -5.43 9.74 -8.17
N ILE A 198 -4.99 8.71 -7.44
CA ILE A 198 -3.71 8.73 -6.73
C ILE A 198 -2.56 8.96 -7.70
N MET A 199 -2.51 8.23 -8.81
CA MET A 199 -1.41 8.35 -9.78
C MET A 199 -1.36 9.68 -10.52
N PHE A 200 -2.51 10.27 -10.86
CA PHE A 200 -2.54 11.63 -11.42
C PHE A 200 -1.89 12.64 -10.46
N VAL A 201 -2.23 12.57 -9.18
CA VAL A 201 -1.67 13.50 -8.20
C VAL A 201 -0.20 13.18 -7.91
N VAL A 202 0.12 11.94 -7.54
CA VAL A 202 1.47 11.53 -7.11
C VAL A 202 2.51 11.79 -8.20
N LEU A 203 2.26 11.36 -9.45
CA LEU A 203 3.23 11.50 -10.52
C LEU A 203 3.49 12.96 -10.88
N TYR A 204 2.46 13.77 -11.02
CA TYR A 204 2.66 15.18 -11.37
C TYR A 204 3.20 16.02 -10.22
N THR A 205 2.88 15.74 -8.97
CA THR A 205 3.46 16.44 -7.83
C THR A 205 4.93 16.10 -7.63
N THR A 206 5.30 14.82 -7.77
CA THR A 206 6.67 14.37 -7.51
C THR A 206 7.64 14.64 -8.68
N HIS A 207 7.16 14.48 -9.92
CA HIS A 207 8.00 14.54 -11.13
C HIS A 207 7.70 15.73 -12.04
N GLY A 208 6.74 16.57 -11.67
CA GLY A 208 6.34 17.76 -12.44
C GLY A 208 5.54 17.42 -13.70
N PHE A 209 4.99 18.49 -14.32
CA PHE A 209 4.23 18.39 -15.57
C PHE A 209 5.18 18.33 -16.78
N SER A 210 5.38 17.14 -17.33
CA SER A 210 6.20 16.93 -18.51
C SER A 210 5.66 15.80 -19.38
N LEU A 211 6.07 15.77 -20.67
CA LEU A 211 5.73 14.63 -21.55
C LEU A 211 6.30 13.31 -21.03
N ARG A 212 7.45 13.35 -20.35
CA ARG A 212 8.06 12.18 -19.71
C ARG A 212 7.13 11.65 -18.62
N THR A 213 6.71 12.51 -17.68
CA THR A 213 5.79 12.16 -16.61
C THR A 213 4.43 11.72 -17.14
N SER A 214 3.89 12.40 -18.16
CA SER A 214 2.63 12.03 -18.81
C SER A 214 2.72 10.65 -19.47
N THR A 215 3.85 10.31 -20.05
CA THR A 215 4.05 8.98 -20.66
C THR A 215 4.17 7.89 -19.59
N ALA A 216 4.87 8.17 -18.49
CA ALA A 216 4.92 7.28 -17.33
C ALA A 216 3.52 7.04 -16.78
N LEU A 217 2.73 8.09 -16.55
CA LEU A 217 1.36 8.01 -16.09
C LEU A 217 0.49 7.15 -17.02
N ALA A 218 0.57 7.36 -18.35
CA ALA A 218 -0.18 6.54 -19.29
C ALA A 218 0.24 5.06 -19.21
N GLY A 219 1.54 4.80 -19.07
CA GLY A 219 2.06 3.45 -18.87
C GLY A 219 1.55 2.82 -17.58
N THR A 220 1.52 3.58 -16.48
CA THR A 220 0.98 3.13 -15.19
C THR A 220 -0.51 2.81 -15.30
N LEU A 221 -1.32 3.71 -15.86
CA LEU A 221 -2.76 3.50 -16.02
C LEU A 221 -3.07 2.27 -16.88
N LEU A 222 -2.35 2.07 -17.98
CA LEU A 222 -2.49 0.87 -18.81
C LEU A 222 -2.05 -0.38 -18.04
N GLY A 223 -0.95 -0.30 -17.28
CA GLY A 223 -0.49 -1.38 -16.41
C GLY A 223 -1.54 -1.77 -15.37
N ILE A 224 -2.17 -0.80 -14.71
CA ILE A 224 -3.27 -1.02 -13.76
C ILE A 224 -4.44 -1.73 -14.42
N VAL A 225 -4.89 -1.28 -15.60
CA VAL A 225 -5.99 -1.90 -16.33
C VAL A 225 -5.65 -3.35 -16.71
N VAL A 226 -4.42 -3.61 -17.18
CA VAL A 226 -3.96 -4.96 -17.51
C VAL A 226 -3.92 -5.84 -16.26
N THR A 227 -3.38 -5.33 -15.15
CA THR A 227 -3.34 -6.05 -13.86
C THR A 227 -4.74 -6.38 -13.37
N ALA A 228 -5.66 -5.41 -13.40
CA ALA A 228 -7.05 -5.62 -13.02
C ALA A 228 -7.73 -6.69 -13.90
N GLY A 229 -7.55 -6.62 -15.22
CA GLY A 229 -8.11 -7.60 -16.15
C GLY A 229 -7.61 -9.02 -15.90
N ILE A 230 -6.31 -9.19 -15.71
CA ILE A 230 -5.72 -10.50 -15.37
C ILE A 230 -6.20 -10.95 -13.99
N GLY A 231 -6.29 -10.03 -13.03
CA GLY A 231 -6.77 -10.31 -11.67
C GLY A 231 -8.18 -10.86 -11.65
N VAL A 232 -9.12 -10.20 -12.34
CA VAL A 232 -10.51 -10.66 -12.44
C VAL A 232 -10.60 -12.07 -13.02
N ILE A 233 -9.84 -12.33 -14.09
CA ILE A 233 -9.80 -13.67 -14.72
C ILE A 233 -9.23 -14.69 -13.74
N ALA A 234 -8.10 -14.38 -13.07
CA ALA A 234 -7.42 -15.31 -12.17
C ALA A 234 -8.27 -15.61 -10.91
N ILE A 235 -8.92 -14.61 -10.32
CA ILE A 235 -9.80 -14.77 -9.17
C ILE A 235 -10.99 -15.65 -9.54
N SER A 236 -11.62 -15.38 -10.67
CA SER A 236 -12.79 -16.14 -11.16
C SER A 236 -12.43 -17.60 -11.51
N ASP A 237 -11.30 -17.81 -12.20
CA ASP A 237 -10.88 -19.14 -12.65
C ASP A 237 -10.40 -20.02 -11.48
N ALA A 238 -9.74 -19.41 -10.51
CA ALA A 238 -9.33 -20.08 -9.27
C ALA A 238 -10.44 -20.21 -8.24
N HIS A 239 -11.65 -19.69 -8.50
CA HIS A 239 -12.80 -19.70 -7.58
C HIS A 239 -12.48 -19.14 -6.20
N LEU A 240 -11.66 -18.08 -6.13
CA LEU A 240 -11.30 -17.45 -4.87
C LEU A 240 -12.49 -16.67 -4.31
N THR A 241 -12.74 -16.86 -3.03
CA THR A 241 -13.88 -16.24 -2.33
C THR A 241 -13.53 -14.89 -1.72
N GLY A 242 -12.24 -14.64 -1.42
CA GLY A 242 -11.76 -13.45 -0.70
C GLY A 242 -11.97 -13.55 0.82
N VAL A 243 -12.45 -14.69 1.34
CA VAL A 243 -12.64 -14.94 2.78
C VAL A 243 -11.60 -15.94 3.24
N SER A 244 -10.39 -15.49 3.45
CA SER A 244 -9.25 -16.36 3.73
C SER A 244 -8.79 -16.35 5.19
N ASP A 245 -9.21 -15.36 6.00
CA ASP A 245 -8.81 -15.21 7.39
C ASP A 245 -9.99 -14.89 8.31
N GLU A 246 -9.72 -14.85 9.63
CA GLU A 246 -10.73 -14.58 10.66
C GLU A 246 -11.32 -13.17 10.51
N SER A 247 -10.51 -12.17 10.12
CA SER A 247 -10.97 -10.79 9.93
C SER A 247 -11.95 -10.70 8.76
N ALA A 248 -11.66 -11.37 7.65
CA ALA A 248 -12.55 -11.48 6.51
C ALA A 248 -13.83 -12.23 6.87
N ALA A 249 -13.73 -13.31 7.66
CA ALA A 249 -14.90 -14.07 8.13
C ALA A 249 -15.80 -13.23 9.04
N ILE A 250 -15.22 -12.44 9.95
CA ILE A 250 -15.98 -11.48 10.78
C ILE A 250 -16.65 -10.44 9.88
N LEU A 251 -15.92 -9.84 8.95
CA LEU A 251 -16.45 -8.85 8.04
C LEU A 251 -17.57 -9.42 7.14
N ALA A 252 -17.50 -10.71 6.80
CA ALA A 252 -18.54 -11.40 6.03
C ALA A 252 -19.90 -11.49 6.76
N THR A 253 -19.91 -11.35 8.09
CA THR A 253 -21.16 -11.30 8.87
C THR A 253 -21.94 -10.00 8.69
N PHE A 254 -21.31 -8.94 8.16
CA PHE A 254 -21.94 -7.66 7.85
C PHE A 254 -22.76 -7.64 6.54
N GLY A 255 -22.93 -8.75 5.89
CA GLY A 255 -24.09 -9.15 5.06
C GLY A 255 -24.11 -8.74 3.59
N GLU A 256 -23.49 -7.67 3.11
CA GLU A 256 -23.64 -7.21 1.71
C GLU A 256 -22.32 -6.98 0.96
N LEU A 257 -21.17 -7.34 1.56
CA LEU A 257 -19.87 -7.14 0.93
C LEU A 257 -19.55 -8.27 -0.06
N ASP A 258 -19.21 -7.90 -1.29
CA ASP A 258 -18.64 -8.84 -2.25
C ASP A 258 -17.13 -8.99 -2.01
N PHE A 259 -16.74 -10.08 -1.34
CA PHE A 259 -15.34 -10.35 -1.00
C PHE A 259 -14.49 -10.64 -2.22
N THR A 260 -15.05 -11.20 -3.28
CA THR A 260 -14.37 -11.43 -4.57
C THR A 260 -13.99 -10.09 -5.21
N ASP A 261 -14.91 -9.12 -5.18
CA ASP A 261 -14.66 -7.76 -5.64
C ASP A 261 -13.65 -7.03 -4.74
N LEU A 262 -13.73 -7.23 -3.42
CA LEU A 262 -12.78 -6.68 -2.46
C LEU A 262 -11.35 -7.21 -2.69
N LEU A 263 -11.22 -8.52 -2.96
CA LEU A 263 -9.94 -9.15 -3.33
C LEU A 263 -9.40 -8.55 -4.63
N GLY A 264 -10.24 -8.33 -5.63
CA GLY A 264 -9.88 -7.65 -6.86
C GLY A 264 -9.38 -6.22 -6.64
N CYS A 265 -10.05 -5.47 -5.76
CA CYS A 265 -9.63 -4.14 -5.34
C CYS A 265 -8.25 -4.16 -4.66
N ALA A 266 -8.07 -5.03 -3.68
CA ALA A 266 -6.82 -5.18 -2.94
C ALA A 266 -5.64 -5.53 -3.86
N LEU A 267 -5.86 -6.40 -4.85
CA LEU A 267 -4.85 -6.79 -5.85
C LEU A 267 -4.38 -5.61 -6.70
N VAL A 268 -5.30 -4.76 -7.16
CA VAL A 268 -4.98 -3.57 -7.97
C VAL A 268 -4.18 -2.56 -7.14
N ILE A 269 -4.62 -2.28 -5.90
CA ILE A 269 -3.95 -1.34 -5.01
C ILE A 269 -2.54 -1.82 -4.64
N ALA A 270 -2.38 -3.13 -4.37
CA ALA A 270 -1.08 -3.73 -4.04
C ALA A 270 -0.04 -3.55 -5.16
N GLY A 271 -0.47 -3.60 -6.42
CA GLY A 271 0.40 -3.41 -7.59
C GLY A 271 0.79 -1.96 -7.87
N LEU A 272 0.08 -0.99 -7.29
CA LEU A 272 0.17 0.42 -7.69
C LEU A 272 1.57 1.02 -7.54
N GLY A 273 2.20 0.82 -6.37
CA GLY A 273 3.52 1.39 -6.09
C GLY A 273 4.61 0.85 -7.01
N VAL A 274 4.57 -0.43 -7.28
CA VAL A 274 5.56 -1.11 -8.11
C VAL A 274 5.40 -0.73 -9.59
N LEU A 275 4.15 -0.65 -10.07
CA LEU A 275 3.87 -0.18 -11.44
C LEU A 275 4.35 1.25 -11.65
N ASN A 276 4.14 2.13 -10.68
CA ASN A 276 4.60 3.51 -10.74
C ASN A 276 6.13 3.61 -10.86
N ASP A 277 6.87 2.89 -10.01
CA ASP A 277 8.34 2.90 -10.01
C ASP A 277 8.91 2.45 -11.35
N VAL A 278 8.40 1.35 -11.89
CA VAL A 278 8.87 0.79 -13.16
C VAL A 278 8.55 1.71 -14.33
N THR A 279 7.37 2.31 -14.39
CA THR A 279 6.96 3.14 -15.52
C THR A 279 7.69 4.48 -15.57
N ILE A 280 7.90 5.14 -14.42
CA ILE A 280 8.65 6.40 -14.38
C ILE A 280 10.14 6.18 -14.70
N THR A 281 10.72 5.11 -14.18
CA THR A 281 12.11 4.72 -14.47
C THR A 281 12.29 4.41 -15.95
N GLN A 282 11.36 3.67 -16.53
CA GLN A 282 11.42 3.29 -17.94
C GLN A 282 11.20 4.49 -18.88
N ALA A 283 10.25 5.38 -18.57
CA ALA A 283 10.08 6.63 -19.30
C ALA A 283 11.36 7.47 -19.23
N SER A 284 11.95 7.61 -18.05
CA SER A 284 13.19 8.36 -17.87
C SER A 284 14.34 7.78 -18.69
N ALA A 285 14.53 6.46 -18.68
CA ALA A 285 15.55 5.80 -19.49
C ALA A 285 15.42 6.08 -20.99
N VAL A 286 14.18 6.11 -21.51
CA VAL A 286 13.93 6.46 -22.92
C VAL A 286 14.31 7.91 -23.21
N TRP A 287 13.97 8.86 -22.30
CA TRP A 287 14.32 10.28 -22.46
C TRP A 287 15.82 10.50 -22.44
N GLU A 288 16.56 9.86 -21.52
CA GLU A 288 18.02 9.94 -21.44
C GLU A 288 18.68 9.35 -22.69
N LEU A 289 18.23 8.17 -23.16
CA LEU A 289 18.76 7.57 -24.38
C LEU A 289 18.51 8.45 -25.61
N ARG A 290 17.38 9.15 -25.65
CA ARG A 290 17.06 10.10 -26.72
C ARG A 290 17.92 11.37 -26.63
N ALA A 291 18.20 11.87 -25.43
CA ALA A 291 19.05 13.04 -25.22
C ALA A 291 20.50 12.75 -25.69
N VAL A 292 21.04 11.60 -25.36
CA VAL A 292 22.40 11.17 -25.79
C VAL A 292 22.48 10.95 -27.29
N ASN A 293 21.44 10.43 -27.93
CA ASN A 293 21.42 10.21 -29.38
C ASN A 293 20.09 10.66 -30.02
N PRO A 294 19.95 11.96 -30.32
CA PRO A 294 18.73 12.51 -30.91
C PRO A 294 18.33 11.91 -32.26
N GLN A 295 19.29 11.40 -33.02
CA GLN A 295 19.07 10.82 -34.36
C GLN A 295 18.78 9.31 -34.34
N ALA A 296 18.81 8.67 -33.18
CA ALA A 296 18.51 7.23 -33.08
C ALA A 296 17.08 6.93 -33.56
N SER A 297 16.90 5.84 -34.28
CA SER A 297 15.56 5.39 -34.67
C SER A 297 14.75 5.00 -33.42
N ARG A 298 13.42 5.11 -33.50
CA ARG A 298 12.52 4.70 -32.41
C ARG A 298 12.76 3.26 -31.96
N THR A 299 12.95 2.36 -32.92
CA THR A 299 13.26 0.94 -32.67
C THR A 299 14.57 0.79 -31.89
N LYS A 300 15.62 1.56 -32.24
CA LYS A 300 16.89 1.52 -31.52
C LYS A 300 16.75 2.03 -30.08
N VAL A 301 16.02 3.11 -29.88
CA VAL A 301 15.73 3.63 -28.53
C VAL A 301 14.92 2.62 -27.73
N PHE A 302 13.85 2.06 -28.32
CA PHE A 302 13.04 1.02 -27.68
C PHE A 302 13.88 -0.19 -27.25
N THR A 303 14.68 -0.78 -28.17
CA THR A 303 15.49 -1.96 -27.86
C THR A 303 16.57 -1.68 -26.83
N SER A 304 17.15 -0.48 -26.82
CA SER A 304 18.13 -0.07 -25.81
C SER A 304 17.50 0.15 -24.45
N ALA A 305 16.35 0.82 -24.38
CA ALA A 305 15.60 1.01 -23.14
C ALA A 305 15.06 -0.33 -22.59
N MET A 306 14.60 -1.24 -23.45
CA MET A 306 14.19 -2.60 -23.06
C MET A 306 15.33 -3.44 -22.47
N ARG A 307 16.58 -3.15 -22.81
CA ARG A 307 17.73 -3.81 -22.15
C ARG A 307 17.83 -3.40 -20.69
N ILE A 308 17.71 -2.10 -20.42
CA ILE A 308 17.66 -1.56 -19.06
C ILE A 308 16.41 -2.10 -18.32
N GLY A 309 15.26 -2.11 -19.01
CA GLY A 309 14.00 -2.59 -18.43
C GLY A 309 14.05 -4.06 -18.01
N ARG A 310 14.76 -4.93 -18.75
CA ARG A 310 14.89 -6.36 -18.36
C ARG A 310 15.65 -6.53 -17.05
N ASP A 311 16.72 -5.76 -16.82
CA ASP A 311 17.48 -5.82 -15.57
C ASP A 311 16.61 -5.32 -14.42
N HIS A 312 15.84 -4.27 -14.65
CA HIS A 312 14.92 -3.74 -13.66
C HIS A 312 13.78 -4.71 -13.34
N ILE A 313 13.18 -5.36 -14.36
CA ILE A 313 12.16 -6.42 -14.16
C ILE A 313 12.69 -7.50 -13.22
N ALA A 314 13.90 -8.03 -13.47
CA ALA A 314 14.47 -9.09 -12.65
C ALA A 314 14.60 -8.68 -11.18
N SER A 315 15.12 -7.47 -10.92
CA SER A 315 15.24 -6.93 -9.57
C SER A 315 13.89 -6.74 -8.88
N THR A 316 12.92 -6.19 -9.59
CA THR A 316 11.61 -5.85 -9.03
C THR A 316 10.78 -7.10 -8.73
N ILE A 317 10.87 -8.15 -9.55
CA ILE A 317 10.23 -9.45 -9.26
C ILE A 317 10.72 -10.00 -7.92
N TYR A 318 12.02 -9.98 -7.64
CA TYR A 318 12.53 -10.42 -6.33
C TYR A 318 11.95 -9.60 -5.19
N THR A 319 11.85 -8.28 -5.35
CA THR A 319 11.28 -7.40 -4.32
C THR A 319 9.83 -7.77 -4.01
N ILE A 320 8.99 -8.00 -5.03
CA ILE A 320 7.60 -8.39 -4.86
C ILE A 320 7.52 -9.76 -4.16
N VAL A 321 8.20 -10.76 -4.71
CA VAL A 321 8.14 -12.13 -4.18
C VAL A 321 8.59 -12.19 -2.73
N PHE A 322 9.73 -11.55 -2.37
CA PHE A 322 10.22 -11.58 -1.00
C PHE A 322 9.35 -10.76 -0.03
N ALA A 323 8.73 -9.68 -0.49
CA ALA A 323 7.78 -8.93 0.33
C ALA A 323 6.57 -9.81 0.70
N TYR A 324 5.97 -10.49 -0.26
CA TYR A 324 4.83 -11.39 0.01
C TYR A 324 5.22 -12.65 0.77
N VAL A 325 6.35 -13.28 0.46
CA VAL A 325 6.87 -14.41 1.25
C VAL A 325 7.12 -14.00 2.71
N GLY A 326 7.62 -12.77 2.92
CA GLY A 326 7.84 -12.25 4.27
C GLY A 326 6.53 -12.12 5.08
N THR A 327 5.46 -11.63 4.48
CA THR A 327 4.14 -11.53 5.13
C THR A 327 3.50 -12.89 5.37
N ALA A 328 3.67 -13.84 4.45
CA ALA A 328 3.14 -15.20 4.54
C ALA A 328 4.02 -16.17 5.37
N LEU A 329 5.12 -15.70 5.98
CA LEU A 329 6.11 -16.58 6.60
C LEU A 329 5.53 -17.47 7.71
N ILE A 330 4.67 -16.91 8.58
CA ILE A 330 4.02 -17.68 9.66
C ILE A 330 3.13 -18.77 9.09
N LEU A 331 2.35 -18.44 8.06
CA LEU A 331 1.51 -19.39 7.35
C LEU A 331 2.34 -20.52 6.72
N LEU A 332 3.44 -20.18 6.06
CA LEU A 332 4.35 -21.15 5.46
C LEU A 332 4.97 -22.07 6.52
N MET A 333 5.31 -21.55 7.71
CA MET A 333 5.78 -22.38 8.83
C MET A 333 4.70 -23.33 9.33
N LEU A 334 3.46 -22.84 9.51
CA LEU A 334 2.33 -23.68 9.90
C LEU A 334 2.11 -24.83 8.92
N LEU A 335 2.16 -24.53 7.63
CA LEU A 335 2.00 -25.53 6.57
C LEU A 335 3.15 -26.54 6.55
N ARG A 336 4.37 -26.12 6.88
CA ARG A 336 5.52 -27.03 7.00
C ARG A 336 5.35 -28.05 8.14
N VAL A 337 4.63 -27.65 9.20
CA VAL A 337 4.31 -28.54 10.33
C VAL A 337 3.27 -29.61 9.96
N TYR A 338 2.35 -29.29 9.03
CA TYR A 338 1.29 -30.24 8.62
C TYR A 338 1.76 -31.43 7.79
N ASP A 339 3.03 -31.47 7.36
CA ASP A 339 3.63 -32.56 6.56
C ASP A 339 2.81 -32.95 5.31
N ARG A 340 2.20 -31.95 4.65
CA ARG A 340 1.42 -32.12 3.42
C ARG A 340 2.26 -31.80 2.18
N PRO A 341 1.94 -32.37 1.00
CA PRO A 341 2.55 -31.97 -0.26
C PRO A 341 2.37 -30.48 -0.52
N LEU A 342 3.43 -29.80 -0.92
CA LEU A 342 3.41 -28.35 -1.16
C LEU A 342 2.30 -27.92 -2.15
N ILE A 343 2.04 -28.74 -3.17
CA ILE A 343 1.03 -28.44 -4.20
C ILE A 343 -0.39 -28.39 -3.62
N GLU A 344 -0.69 -29.26 -2.63
CA GLU A 344 -1.98 -29.24 -1.94
C GLU A 344 -2.12 -28.03 -1.03
N LEU A 345 -1.01 -27.61 -0.44
CA LEU A 345 -0.97 -26.43 0.43
C LEU A 345 -1.16 -25.13 -0.37
N LEU A 346 -0.55 -25.03 -1.55
CA LEU A 346 -0.72 -23.88 -2.45
C LEU A 346 -2.16 -23.74 -2.98
N SER A 347 -2.96 -24.79 -2.87
CA SER A 347 -4.38 -24.77 -3.26
C SER A 347 -5.32 -24.38 -2.11
N THR A 348 -4.80 -24.12 -0.89
CA THR A 348 -5.62 -23.55 0.19
C THR A 348 -5.96 -22.10 -0.13
N GLU A 349 -7.17 -21.65 0.22
CA GLU A 349 -7.68 -20.30 -0.10
C GLU A 349 -6.65 -19.22 0.23
N GLN A 350 -6.14 -19.21 1.46
CA GLN A 350 -5.23 -18.21 1.96
C GLN A 350 -3.91 -18.13 1.19
N LEU A 351 -3.32 -19.28 0.81
CA LEU A 351 -2.10 -19.28 -0.02
C LEU A 351 -2.40 -19.02 -1.49
N ALA A 352 -3.51 -19.52 -2.00
CA ALA A 352 -3.92 -19.30 -3.37
C ALA A 352 -4.13 -17.80 -3.66
N GLU A 353 -4.76 -17.07 -2.74
CA GLU A 353 -4.89 -15.61 -2.83
C GLU A 353 -3.53 -14.91 -2.91
N GLU A 354 -2.58 -15.29 -2.04
CA GLU A 354 -1.26 -14.68 -2.00
C GLU A 354 -0.42 -14.99 -3.24
N VAL A 355 -0.54 -16.22 -3.75
CA VAL A 355 0.08 -16.65 -5.02
C VAL A 355 -0.51 -15.87 -6.20
N VAL A 356 -1.83 -15.79 -6.30
CA VAL A 356 -2.52 -15.04 -7.35
C VAL A 356 -2.13 -13.57 -7.29
N ARG A 357 -2.16 -12.95 -6.11
CA ARG A 357 -1.74 -11.55 -5.91
C ARG A 357 -0.31 -11.32 -6.39
N THR A 358 0.63 -12.18 -6.00
CA THR A 358 2.05 -12.09 -6.40
C THR A 358 2.24 -12.24 -7.90
N LEU A 359 1.60 -13.25 -8.49
CA LEU A 359 1.76 -13.54 -9.92
C LEU A 359 1.10 -12.48 -10.80
N VAL A 360 -0.13 -12.07 -10.49
CA VAL A 360 -0.87 -11.07 -11.28
C VAL A 360 -0.17 -9.72 -11.24
N THR A 361 0.27 -9.25 -10.06
CA THR A 361 1.02 -8.00 -9.95
C THR A 361 2.36 -8.06 -10.68
N SER A 362 3.07 -9.20 -10.61
CA SER A 362 4.32 -9.40 -11.34
C SER A 362 4.11 -9.42 -12.86
N ILE A 363 3.07 -10.08 -13.37
CA ILE A 363 2.73 -10.09 -14.79
C ILE A 363 2.37 -8.68 -15.26
N GLY A 364 1.54 -7.97 -14.50
CA GLY A 364 1.17 -6.59 -14.78
C GLY A 364 2.39 -5.68 -14.90
N LEU A 365 3.33 -5.80 -13.96
CA LEU A 365 4.60 -5.08 -13.97
C LEU A 365 5.44 -5.41 -15.22
N VAL A 366 5.63 -6.70 -15.51
CA VAL A 366 6.42 -7.14 -16.67
C VAL A 366 5.85 -6.59 -17.97
N LEU A 367 4.52 -6.56 -18.10
CA LEU A 367 3.83 -6.00 -19.27
C LEU A 367 3.88 -4.47 -19.31
N ALA A 368 3.87 -3.79 -18.17
CA ALA A 368 3.96 -2.32 -18.11
C ALA A 368 5.28 -1.79 -18.67
N VAL A 369 6.40 -2.54 -18.56
CA VAL A 369 7.71 -2.15 -19.07
C VAL A 369 7.70 -1.95 -20.60
N PRO A 370 7.36 -2.94 -21.44
CA PRO A 370 7.32 -2.75 -22.89
C PRO A 370 6.25 -1.75 -23.32
N ILE A 371 5.10 -1.69 -22.65
CA ILE A 371 4.03 -0.72 -22.93
C ILE A 371 4.55 0.70 -22.73
N THR A 372 5.13 1.01 -21.57
CA THR A 372 5.69 2.34 -21.27
C THR A 372 6.85 2.68 -22.20
N THR A 373 7.74 1.71 -22.46
CA THR A 373 8.86 1.92 -23.37
C THR A 373 8.39 2.26 -24.79
N ALA A 374 7.36 1.57 -25.29
CA ALA A 374 6.80 1.83 -26.61
C ALA A 374 6.16 3.21 -26.68
N LEU A 375 5.34 3.59 -25.69
CA LEU A 375 4.75 4.91 -25.58
C LEU A 375 5.82 6.00 -25.53
N ALA A 376 6.83 5.82 -24.67
CA ALA A 376 7.94 6.75 -24.52
C ALA A 376 8.74 6.90 -25.83
N ALA A 377 9.11 5.81 -26.50
CA ALA A 377 9.84 5.85 -27.76
C ALA A 377 9.02 6.48 -28.90
N ALA A 378 7.69 6.38 -28.87
CA ALA A 378 6.80 7.02 -29.83
C ALA A 378 6.70 8.54 -29.62
N VAL A 379 6.65 8.99 -28.36
CA VAL A 379 6.44 10.39 -27.98
C VAL A 379 7.74 11.20 -27.92
N ALA A 380 8.84 10.59 -27.49
CA ALA A 380 10.17 11.20 -27.41
C ALA A 380 10.83 11.37 -28.80
N SER A 381 10.09 11.90 -29.76
CA SER A 381 10.65 12.18 -31.11
C SER A 381 11.64 13.33 -31.04
N GLY A 382 12.79 13.16 -31.65
CA GLY A 382 13.86 14.16 -31.68
C GLY A 382 13.40 15.50 -32.28
N THR A 383 13.26 16.49 -31.45
CA THR A 383 13.33 17.90 -31.83
C THR A 383 14.68 18.39 -31.30
N PRO A 384 15.60 18.88 -32.17
CA PRO A 384 16.74 19.62 -31.69
C PRO A 384 16.24 20.94 -31.11
N GLY A 385 16.39 21.18 -29.83
CA GLY A 385 16.11 22.46 -29.22
C GLY A 385 14.93 22.46 -28.24
N GLY A 386 15.22 22.09 -27.04
CA GLY A 386 14.32 22.21 -25.88
C GLY A 386 14.97 21.61 -24.65
N ALA A 387 16.27 21.86 -24.45
CA ALA A 387 16.83 21.87 -23.12
C ALA A 387 16.17 23.05 -22.43
N GLY A 388 15.22 22.79 -21.52
CA GLY A 388 14.71 23.81 -20.62
C GLY A 388 15.89 24.36 -19.82
N ASP A 389 16.16 25.63 -20.01
CA ASP A 389 17.00 26.48 -19.16
C ASP A 389 16.39 26.59 -17.76
N ASP A 390 16.47 25.57 -16.95
CA ASP A 390 16.04 25.70 -15.55
C ASP A 390 17.04 25.08 -14.55
N ASP A 391 18.27 24.68 -14.97
CA ASP A 391 19.31 24.21 -14.05
C ASP A 391 20.70 24.85 -14.26
N ALA A 392 20.78 26.05 -14.84
CA ALA A 392 22.03 26.79 -14.99
C ALA A 392 22.00 28.11 -14.21
N ALA A 393 22.00 28.03 -12.89
CA ALA A 393 22.44 29.10 -12.00
C ALA A 393 23.23 28.46 -10.86
N GLY A 394 24.39 27.93 -11.20
CA GLY A 394 25.49 27.71 -10.26
C GLY A 394 26.45 28.91 -10.38
N PRO A 395 27.09 29.36 -9.28
CA PRO A 395 27.95 30.53 -9.31
C PRO A 395 29.18 30.28 -10.18
N GLU A 396 29.50 31.26 -11.00
CA GLU A 396 30.79 31.40 -11.68
C GLU A 396 31.88 31.48 -10.60
N ASP A 397 32.64 30.40 -10.44
CA ASP A 397 33.91 30.45 -9.70
C ASP A 397 34.96 31.13 -10.61
N ASP A 398 35.31 32.35 -10.24
CA ASP A 398 36.46 33.10 -10.74
C ASP A 398 37.73 32.27 -10.51
N GLU A 399 38.26 31.63 -11.53
CA GLU A 399 39.54 30.98 -11.55
C GLU A 399 40.62 32.06 -11.81
N PRO A 400 41.58 32.35 -10.90
CA PRO A 400 42.66 33.29 -11.17
C PRO A 400 43.66 32.65 -12.16
N GLN A 401 43.86 33.31 -13.28
CA GLN A 401 44.89 33.01 -14.27
C GLN A 401 46.26 33.11 -13.63
N ILE A 402 46.95 32.00 -13.46
CA ILE A 402 48.37 31.99 -13.11
C ILE A 402 49.17 31.99 -14.43
N GLU A 403 49.72 33.14 -14.78
CA GLU A 403 50.81 33.27 -15.76
C GLU A 403 52.07 32.63 -15.19
N GLY A 404 52.42 31.49 -15.70
CA GLY A 404 53.70 30.82 -15.39
C GLY A 404 54.77 31.16 -16.42
N SER A 405 55.69 32.03 -16.06
CA SER A 405 56.90 32.22 -16.81
C SER A 405 57.83 31.04 -16.62
N LEU A 406 58.14 30.30 -17.70
CA LEU A 406 59.27 29.43 -17.83
C LEU A 406 60.54 30.23 -17.95
N HIS A 407 61.50 30.07 -17.02
CA HIS A 407 62.92 30.27 -17.29
C HIS A 407 63.72 29.09 -16.74
N ALA A 408 64.57 28.60 -17.66
CA ALA A 408 65.53 27.52 -17.54
C ALA A 408 66.60 27.74 -16.45
N SER A 409 66.98 26.68 -15.84
CA SER A 409 68.41 26.28 -15.58
C SER A 409 68.41 24.82 -15.19
#